data_c4b3459319d415fb64c662c81ffd9d2e
#
_entry.id   c4b3459319d415fb64c662c81ffd9d2e
#
_cell.length_a   1.000
_cell.length_b   1.000
_cell.length_c   1.000
_cell.angle_alpha   90.00
_cell.angle_beta   90.00
_cell.angle_gamma   90.00
#
_symmetry.space_group_name_H-M   'P 1'
#
loop_
_entity.id
_entity.type
_entity.pdbx_description
1 polymer ?
#
loop_
_entity_poly.entity_id
_entity_poly.type
_entity_poly.pdbx_seq_one_letter_code
_entity_poly.pdbx_strand_id
1 'polypeptide(L)'
;AGTGDYSEEDADDTEDISGKYLCPGFIDGHIHIESSMLLPAEFARAALPHGTTAVVADPHEIANVCGSRGIEFMLEASEGLPLTMYFMIPSCVPSTEFDEAGACLEAEDIRPFYDHPRVLGLGEVMSYHAAAAGDRKLREKIDDAEKRGLAVNGHAPLLSGRMLDRYIAAGVGDDHECSSAEEAMERIRKGQRVMIRQGTAARNLKELLPLFEEPFAGRCLLV
;
A
#
# COMPACT_ATOMS: atom_id res chain seq x y z
N ALA A 1 19.92 -20.68 2.11
CA ALA A 1 18.67 -21.38 2.42
C ALA A 1 18.07 -21.93 1.13
N GLY A 2 17.51 -23.13 1.18
CA GLY A 2 16.93 -23.82 0.03
C GLY A 2 16.24 -25.11 0.43
N THR A 3 15.69 -25.80 -0.54
CA THR A 3 15.14 -27.14 -0.36
C THR A 3 16.16 -28.18 -0.84
N GLY A 4 16.32 -29.28 -0.09
CA GLY A 4 17.28 -30.33 -0.43
C GLY A 4 17.33 -31.40 0.65
N ASP A 5 18.28 -32.34 0.51
CA ASP A 5 18.62 -33.31 1.56
C ASP A 5 19.68 -32.70 2.47
N TYR A 6 19.29 -32.37 3.68
CA TYR A 6 20.13 -31.81 4.73
C TYR A 6 20.31 -32.75 5.91
N SER A 7 20.10 -34.06 5.72
CA SER A 7 20.14 -35.04 6.78
C SER A 7 21.51 -35.20 7.47
N GLU A 8 22.58 -34.74 6.81
CA GLU A 8 23.94 -34.75 7.34
C GLU A 8 24.41 -33.36 7.83
N GLU A 9 23.56 -32.31 7.73
CA GLU A 9 23.91 -30.95 8.16
C GLU A 9 23.64 -30.79 9.66
N ASP A 10 24.56 -30.10 10.36
CA ASP A 10 24.32 -29.66 11.74
C ASP A 10 23.28 -28.53 11.77
N ALA A 11 22.29 -28.67 12.60
CA ALA A 11 21.27 -27.67 12.85
C ALA A 11 21.09 -27.47 14.36
N ASP A 12 20.93 -26.21 14.78
CA ASP A 12 20.66 -25.89 16.19
C ASP A 12 19.27 -26.41 16.61
N ASP A 13 18.30 -26.32 15.69
CA ASP A 13 16.93 -26.78 15.89
C ASP A 13 16.38 -27.46 14.63
N THR A 14 15.56 -28.49 14.83
CA THR A 14 14.86 -29.19 13.76
C THR A 14 13.37 -29.29 14.10
N GLU A 15 12.51 -28.81 13.19
CA GLU A 15 11.06 -28.96 13.34
C GLU A 15 10.47 -29.89 12.28
N ASP A 16 9.71 -30.90 12.73
CA ASP A 16 8.95 -31.78 11.84
C ASP A 16 7.68 -31.07 11.36
N ILE A 17 7.65 -30.74 10.08
CA ILE A 17 6.51 -30.12 9.40
C ILE A 17 5.75 -31.11 8.51
N SER A 18 5.87 -32.41 8.74
CA SER A 18 5.18 -33.45 7.96
C SER A 18 3.68 -33.18 7.87
N GLY A 19 3.13 -33.17 6.65
CA GLY A 19 1.72 -32.88 6.37
C GLY A 19 1.36 -31.39 6.38
N LYS A 20 2.33 -30.48 6.54
CA LYS A 20 2.15 -29.02 6.45
C LYS A 20 2.79 -28.49 5.18
N TYR A 21 2.42 -27.25 4.82
CA TYR A 21 3.07 -26.49 3.75
C TYR A 21 3.94 -25.40 4.36
N LEU A 22 5.20 -25.33 3.91
CA LEU A 22 6.09 -24.21 4.25
C LEU A 22 6.03 -23.19 3.12
N CYS A 23 5.72 -21.95 3.46
CA CYS A 23 5.71 -20.83 2.52
C CYS A 23 6.44 -19.62 3.12
N PRO A 24 6.87 -18.65 2.30
CA PRO A 24 7.32 -17.35 2.79
C PRO A 24 6.22 -16.68 3.63
N GLY A 25 6.61 -15.81 4.56
CA GLY A 25 5.66 -14.99 5.29
C GLY A 25 4.87 -14.07 4.34
N PHE A 26 3.63 -13.77 4.73
CA PHE A 26 2.76 -12.91 3.92
C PHE A 26 3.21 -11.46 3.96
N ILE A 27 2.93 -10.74 2.87
CA ILE A 27 3.16 -9.31 2.74
C ILE A 27 1.79 -8.66 2.53
N ASP A 28 1.41 -7.76 3.43
CA ASP A 28 0.26 -6.89 3.23
C ASP A 28 0.73 -5.67 2.43
N GLY A 29 0.23 -5.53 1.21
CA GLY A 29 0.69 -4.50 0.27
C GLY A 29 0.08 -3.12 0.50
N HIS A 30 -0.90 -2.98 1.41
CA HIS A 30 -1.56 -1.71 1.67
C HIS A 30 -2.31 -1.70 2.99
N ILE A 31 -1.86 -0.92 3.97
CA ILE A 31 -2.52 -0.80 5.27
C ILE A 31 -2.32 0.59 5.89
N HIS A 32 -3.30 0.98 6.72
CA HIS A 32 -3.20 2.13 7.63
C HIS A 32 -3.09 1.61 9.06
N ILE A 33 -1.88 1.66 9.62
CA ILE A 33 -1.62 1.17 10.98
C ILE A 33 -2.44 1.95 11.99
N GLU A 34 -2.60 3.25 11.77
CA GLU A 34 -3.37 4.17 12.61
C GLU A 34 -4.83 3.77 12.77
N SER A 35 -5.45 3.24 11.70
CA SER A 35 -6.83 2.73 11.73
C SER A 35 -7.02 1.57 12.72
N SER A 36 -5.96 0.86 13.09
CA SER A 36 -6.00 -0.15 14.15
C SER A 36 -6.01 0.43 15.55
N MET A 37 -5.76 1.74 15.70
CA MET A 37 -5.53 2.45 16.97
C MET A 37 -4.35 1.90 17.77
N LEU A 38 -3.42 1.22 17.12
CA LEU A 38 -2.20 0.67 17.72
C LEU A 38 -0.98 1.45 17.25
N LEU A 39 0.04 1.49 18.10
CA LEU A 39 1.37 1.91 17.68
C LEU A 39 2.05 0.81 16.86
N PRO A 40 3.06 1.14 16.04
CA PRO A 40 3.76 0.16 15.18
C PRO A 40 4.22 -1.10 15.93
N ALA A 41 4.76 -0.97 17.13
CA ALA A 41 5.20 -2.11 17.93
C ALA A 41 4.05 -3.05 18.34
N GLU A 42 2.91 -2.51 18.77
CA GLU A 42 1.75 -3.31 19.16
C GLU A 42 1.06 -3.91 17.93
N PHE A 43 1.03 -3.18 16.82
CA PHE A 43 0.57 -3.71 15.54
C PHE A 43 1.43 -4.91 15.09
N ALA A 44 2.76 -4.81 15.18
CA ALA A 44 3.66 -5.92 14.86
C ALA A 44 3.37 -7.15 15.72
N ARG A 45 3.15 -6.97 17.03
CA ARG A 45 2.78 -8.07 17.94
C ARG A 45 1.45 -8.72 17.60
N ALA A 46 0.52 -7.95 17.05
CA ALA A 46 -0.78 -8.48 16.62
C ALA A 46 -0.70 -9.21 15.27
N ALA A 47 0.05 -8.69 14.30
CA ALA A 47 0.09 -9.20 12.93
C ALA A 47 0.97 -10.44 12.75
N LEU A 48 2.16 -10.46 13.37
CA LEU A 48 3.15 -11.54 13.20
C LEU A 48 2.62 -12.95 13.50
N PRO A 49 1.85 -13.19 14.58
CA PRO A 49 1.32 -14.52 14.89
C PRO A 49 0.39 -15.10 13.81
N HIS A 50 -0.11 -14.24 12.91
CA HIS A 50 -1.00 -14.62 11.82
C HIS A 50 -0.26 -14.83 10.49
N GLY A 51 1.08 -14.73 10.50
CA GLY A 51 1.91 -15.03 9.34
C GLY A 51 2.26 -13.83 8.45
N THR A 52 1.80 -12.63 8.76
CA THR A 52 2.21 -11.40 8.07
C THR A 52 3.58 -10.97 8.59
N THR A 53 4.59 -10.94 7.72
CA THR A 53 5.98 -10.62 8.06
C THR A 53 6.46 -9.28 7.51
N ALA A 54 5.72 -8.71 6.57
CA ALA A 54 5.96 -7.38 6.06
C ALA A 54 4.64 -6.66 5.74
N VAL A 55 4.65 -5.33 5.85
CA VAL A 55 3.51 -4.49 5.46
C VAL A 55 4.00 -3.25 4.71
N VAL A 56 3.14 -2.71 3.85
CA VAL A 56 3.33 -1.41 3.19
C VAL A 56 2.27 -0.46 3.75
N ALA A 57 2.69 0.43 4.63
CA ALA A 57 1.80 1.37 5.32
C ALA A 57 1.72 2.72 4.60
N ASP A 58 0.53 3.31 4.54
CA ASP A 58 0.32 4.70 4.14
C ASP A 58 -0.14 5.51 5.38
N PRO A 59 0.75 6.30 6.01
CA PRO A 59 0.48 6.98 7.27
C PRO A 59 -0.22 8.33 7.05
N HIS A 60 -1.21 8.40 6.15
CA HIS A 60 -1.88 9.67 5.85
C HIS A 60 -2.79 10.15 7.00
N GLU A 61 -3.29 9.26 7.84
CA GLU A 61 -4.15 9.63 8.98
C GLU A 61 -3.35 10.45 10.01
N ILE A 62 -2.19 9.96 10.43
CA ILE A 62 -1.33 10.71 11.36
C ILE A 62 -0.71 11.94 10.68
N ALA A 63 -0.39 11.85 9.38
CA ALA A 63 0.11 13.00 8.62
C ALA A 63 -0.94 14.10 8.50
N ASN A 64 -2.23 13.76 8.40
CA ASN A 64 -3.32 14.73 8.37
C ASN A 64 -3.43 15.53 9.69
N VAL A 65 -2.98 14.96 10.81
CA VAL A 65 -2.99 15.60 12.14
C VAL A 65 -1.68 16.32 12.43
N CYS A 66 -0.54 15.66 12.16
CA CYS A 66 0.79 16.07 12.62
C CYS A 66 1.74 16.50 11.49
N GLY A 67 1.31 16.44 10.23
CA GLY A 67 2.15 16.75 9.08
C GLY A 67 3.32 15.78 8.89
N SER A 68 4.46 16.27 8.41
CA SER A 68 5.68 15.51 8.22
C SER A 68 6.19 14.83 9.49
N ARG A 69 5.96 15.44 10.65
CA ARG A 69 6.32 14.85 11.96
C ARG A 69 5.57 13.55 12.26
N GLY A 70 4.35 13.40 11.75
CA GLY A 70 3.61 12.14 11.84
C GLY A 70 4.27 11.03 11.02
N ILE A 71 4.76 11.37 9.83
CA ILE A 71 5.50 10.43 8.97
C ILE A 71 6.82 10.04 9.62
N GLU A 72 7.59 11.00 10.13
CA GLU A 72 8.83 10.77 10.87
C GLU A 72 8.60 9.82 12.04
N PHE A 73 7.58 10.09 12.85
CA PHE A 73 7.20 9.25 13.99
C PHE A 73 6.93 7.80 13.58
N MET A 74 6.17 7.57 12.50
CA MET A 74 5.85 6.21 12.04
C MET A 74 7.09 5.46 11.55
N LEU A 75 7.99 6.16 10.87
CA LEU A 75 9.29 5.61 10.44
C LEU A 75 10.15 5.23 11.65
N GLU A 76 10.31 6.13 12.62
CA GLU A 76 11.12 5.91 13.82
C GLU A 76 10.52 4.81 14.72
N ALA A 77 9.22 4.88 15.00
CA ALA A 77 8.53 3.94 15.90
C ALA A 77 8.47 2.49 15.35
N SER A 78 8.72 2.33 14.06
CA SER A 78 8.78 1.01 13.40
C SER A 78 10.20 0.49 13.19
N GLU A 79 11.23 1.22 13.63
CA GLU A 79 12.61 0.80 13.45
C GLU A 79 12.97 -0.38 14.36
N GLY A 80 13.66 -1.38 13.79
CA GLY A 80 14.14 -2.55 14.53
C GLY A 80 13.04 -3.52 14.99
N LEU A 81 11.80 -3.32 14.58
CA LEU A 81 10.72 -4.27 14.87
C LEU A 81 10.87 -5.56 14.04
N PRO A 82 10.38 -6.70 14.56
CA PRO A 82 10.43 -7.97 13.84
C PRO A 82 9.50 -8.02 12.61
N LEU A 83 8.48 -7.17 12.54
CA LEU A 83 7.65 -6.94 11.36
C LEU A 83 8.33 -5.89 10.48
N THR A 84 8.65 -6.24 9.24
CA THR A 84 9.20 -5.27 8.30
C THR A 84 8.11 -4.29 7.86
N MET A 85 8.31 -3.00 8.11
CA MET A 85 7.36 -1.96 7.71
C MET A 85 7.97 -1.06 6.66
N TYR A 86 7.40 -1.10 5.46
CA TYR A 86 7.64 -0.15 4.38
C TYR A 86 6.56 0.92 4.39
N PHE A 87 6.84 2.05 3.74
CA PHE A 87 5.94 3.20 3.75
C PHE A 87 5.72 3.76 2.35
N MET A 88 4.48 4.16 2.11
CA MET A 88 4.12 5.07 1.03
C MET A 88 3.94 6.46 1.65
N ILE A 89 4.50 7.49 1.03
CA ILE A 89 4.39 8.86 1.56
C ILE A 89 3.06 9.46 1.12
N PRO A 90 2.25 10.01 2.05
CA PRO A 90 0.92 10.51 1.75
C PRO A 90 0.90 11.56 0.63
N SER A 91 0.08 11.33 -0.38
CA SER A 91 -0.07 12.22 -1.53
C SER A 91 -0.97 13.42 -1.26
N CYS A 92 -2.01 13.20 -0.46
CA CYS A 92 -3.10 14.14 -0.22
C CYS A 92 -3.28 14.37 1.27
N VAL A 93 -2.71 15.47 1.78
CA VAL A 93 -2.89 15.95 3.16
C VAL A 93 -3.15 17.46 3.09
N PRO A 94 -4.40 17.87 3.33
CA PRO A 94 -5.63 17.07 3.46
C PRO A 94 -6.02 16.34 2.16
N SER A 95 -6.98 15.40 2.26
CA SER A 95 -7.45 14.64 1.09
C SER A 95 -8.19 15.52 0.09
N THR A 96 -8.94 16.51 0.57
CA THR A 96 -9.60 17.55 -0.24
C THR A 96 -9.48 18.93 0.44
N GLU A 97 -9.77 19.98 -0.32
CA GLU A 97 -9.81 21.37 0.20
C GLU A 97 -10.97 21.63 1.21
N PHE A 98 -11.91 20.69 1.32
CA PHE A 98 -13.04 20.77 2.24
C PHE A 98 -12.78 20.08 3.58
N ASP A 99 -11.70 19.33 3.68
CA ASP A 99 -11.37 18.58 4.89
C ASP A 99 -10.65 19.45 5.91
N GLU A 100 -11.07 19.35 7.17
CA GLU A 100 -10.31 19.90 8.28
C GLU A 100 -9.03 19.05 8.50
N ALA A 101 -7.90 19.74 8.59
CA ALA A 101 -6.60 19.09 8.79
C ALA A 101 -5.74 19.89 9.76
N GLY A 102 -4.89 19.19 10.49
CA GLY A 102 -3.85 19.77 11.34
C GLY A 102 -2.62 20.20 10.53
N ALA A 103 -2.50 19.76 9.29
CA ALA A 103 -1.39 20.08 8.39
C ALA A 103 -1.81 20.09 6.92
N CYS A 104 -0.97 20.74 6.10
CA CYS A 104 -1.03 20.65 4.65
C CYS A 104 0.37 20.30 4.15
N LEU A 105 0.49 19.25 3.35
CA LEU A 105 1.76 18.79 2.81
C LEU A 105 1.84 19.08 1.31
N GLU A 106 2.84 19.85 0.92
CA GLU A 106 3.18 20.10 -0.48
C GLU A 106 4.33 19.18 -0.95
N ALA A 107 4.70 19.24 -2.22
CA ALA A 107 5.76 18.39 -2.76
C ALA A 107 7.11 18.55 -2.04
N GLU A 108 7.44 19.78 -1.64
CA GLU A 108 8.67 20.10 -0.92
C GLU A 108 8.74 19.48 0.47
N ASP A 109 7.60 19.30 1.15
CA ASP A 109 7.52 18.71 2.49
C ASP A 109 7.73 17.20 2.47
N ILE A 110 7.27 16.53 1.41
CA ILE A 110 7.33 15.07 1.29
C ILE A 110 8.59 14.58 0.57
N ARG A 111 9.20 15.39 -0.26
CA ARG A 111 10.39 15.04 -1.06
C ARG A 111 11.55 14.45 -0.27
N PRO A 112 11.90 14.94 0.93
CA PRO A 112 13.01 14.38 1.71
C PRO A 112 12.81 12.92 2.12
N PHE A 113 11.56 12.46 2.26
CA PHE A 113 11.27 11.10 2.66
C PHE A 113 11.57 10.06 1.58
N TYR A 114 11.59 10.44 0.31
CA TYR A 114 11.87 9.51 -0.79
C TYR A 114 13.28 8.93 -0.78
N ASP A 115 14.20 9.54 -0.04
CA ASP A 115 15.56 9.04 0.11
C ASP A 115 15.68 8.01 1.26
N HIS A 116 14.61 7.77 2.02
CA HIS A 116 14.60 6.80 3.11
C HIS A 116 14.44 5.37 2.55
N PRO A 117 15.27 4.38 2.98
CA PRO A 117 15.31 3.04 2.38
C PRO A 117 14.03 2.21 2.56
N ARG A 118 13.18 2.58 3.49
CA ARG A 118 11.87 1.92 3.70
C ARG A 118 10.71 2.64 3.03
N VAL A 119 10.96 3.69 2.26
CA VAL A 119 9.94 4.40 1.49
C VAL A 119 9.92 3.84 0.06
N LEU A 120 8.75 3.37 -0.36
CA LEU A 120 8.55 2.71 -1.66
C LEU A 120 7.90 3.63 -2.71
N GLY A 121 7.29 4.73 -2.28
CA GLY A 121 6.62 5.61 -3.21
C GLY A 121 5.68 6.63 -2.61
N LEU A 122 4.84 7.15 -3.48
CA LEU A 122 3.74 8.07 -3.15
C LEU A 122 2.49 7.27 -2.80
N GLY A 123 1.90 7.57 -1.67
CA GLY A 123 0.68 6.94 -1.15
C GLY A 123 -0.58 7.30 -1.93
N GLU A 124 -1.70 6.86 -1.43
CA GLU A 124 -3.00 6.93 -2.10
C GLU A 124 -3.30 8.29 -2.72
N VAL A 125 -3.47 8.33 -4.04
CA VAL A 125 -3.94 9.53 -4.73
C VAL A 125 -5.46 9.65 -4.58
N MET A 126 -5.90 10.04 -3.37
CA MET A 126 -7.31 10.16 -3.00
C MET A 126 -8.05 11.26 -3.76
N SER A 127 -7.37 12.36 -4.08
CA SER A 127 -7.94 13.43 -4.90
C SER A 127 -7.95 13.07 -6.38
N TYR A 128 -8.62 11.95 -6.73
CA TYR A 128 -8.62 11.39 -8.09
C TYR A 128 -9.23 12.34 -9.14
N HIS A 129 -10.19 13.17 -8.75
CA HIS A 129 -10.71 14.20 -9.64
C HIS A 129 -9.67 15.26 -9.98
N ALA A 130 -8.89 15.71 -8.99
CA ALA A 130 -7.79 16.66 -9.19
C ALA A 130 -6.68 16.04 -10.05
N ALA A 131 -6.30 14.77 -9.79
CA ALA A 131 -5.34 14.03 -10.59
C ALA A 131 -5.80 13.93 -12.06
N ALA A 132 -7.04 13.52 -12.30
CA ALA A 132 -7.60 13.41 -13.64
C ALA A 132 -7.79 14.77 -14.35
N ALA A 133 -7.95 15.86 -13.58
CA ALA A 133 -8.02 17.22 -14.11
C ALA A 133 -6.63 17.82 -14.38
N GLY A 134 -5.55 17.21 -13.89
CA GLY A 134 -4.19 17.69 -14.06
C GLY A 134 -3.83 18.81 -13.07
N ASP A 135 -4.31 18.71 -11.82
CA ASP A 135 -3.94 19.67 -10.77
C ASP A 135 -2.42 19.76 -10.64
N ARG A 136 -1.90 20.97 -10.62
CA ARG A 136 -0.45 21.21 -10.70
C ARG A 136 0.28 20.73 -9.45
N LYS A 137 -0.28 20.94 -8.26
CA LYS A 137 0.37 20.57 -7.00
C LYS A 137 0.44 19.07 -6.84
N LEU A 138 -0.65 18.38 -7.14
CA LEU A 138 -0.70 16.94 -7.09
C LEU A 138 0.19 16.32 -8.18
N ARG A 139 0.19 16.88 -9.38
CA ARG A 139 1.08 16.44 -10.47
C ARG A 139 2.55 16.56 -10.09
N GLU A 140 2.96 17.63 -9.39
CA GLU A 140 4.34 17.78 -8.92
C GLU A 140 4.77 16.64 -8.00
N LYS A 141 3.90 16.21 -7.07
CA LYS A 141 4.18 15.07 -6.18
C LYS A 141 4.31 13.76 -6.95
N ILE A 142 3.39 13.51 -7.89
CA ILE A 142 3.42 12.31 -8.74
C ILE A 142 4.69 12.30 -9.60
N ASP A 143 5.01 13.40 -10.27
CA ASP A 143 6.20 13.53 -11.12
C ASP A 143 7.50 13.31 -10.33
N ASP A 144 7.56 13.76 -9.08
CA ASP A 144 8.72 13.54 -8.21
C ASP A 144 8.92 12.04 -7.90
N ALA A 145 7.84 11.31 -7.61
CA ALA A 145 7.88 9.87 -7.39
C ALA A 145 8.28 9.13 -8.68
N GLU A 146 7.63 9.44 -9.81
CA GLU A 146 7.93 8.82 -11.10
C GLU A 146 9.39 9.03 -11.55
N LYS A 147 9.94 10.24 -11.42
CA LYS A 147 11.34 10.54 -11.75
C LYS A 147 12.34 9.73 -10.96
N ARG A 148 11.97 9.28 -9.77
CA ARG A 148 12.78 8.43 -8.89
C ARG A 148 12.53 6.93 -9.13
N GLY A 149 11.60 6.57 -10.02
CA GLY A 149 11.20 5.19 -10.27
C GLY A 149 10.41 4.57 -9.13
N LEU A 150 9.79 5.39 -8.28
CA LEU A 150 8.99 4.97 -7.15
C LEU A 150 7.54 4.69 -7.57
N ALA A 151 6.85 3.84 -6.81
CA ALA A 151 5.44 3.54 -7.05
C ALA A 151 4.53 4.73 -6.70
N VAL A 152 3.37 4.80 -7.37
CA VAL A 152 2.28 5.73 -7.04
C VAL A 152 1.02 4.92 -6.84
N ASN A 153 0.51 4.87 -5.60
CA ASN A 153 -0.70 4.14 -5.27
C ASN A 153 -1.95 4.95 -5.58
N GLY A 154 -3.02 4.24 -5.88
CA GLY A 154 -4.31 4.81 -6.22
C GLY A 154 -5.39 4.58 -5.18
N HIS A 155 -6.40 5.46 -5.23
CA HIS A 155 -7.62 5.42 -4.44
C HIS A 155 -8.71 6.13 -5.25
N ALA A 156 -9.47 5.39 -6.05
CA ALA A 156 -10.43 6.00 -6.97
C ALA A 156 -11.74 5.19 -7.05
N PRO A 157 -12.53 5.16 -5.96
CA PRO A 157 -13.77 4.41 -5.93
C PRO A 157 -14.72 4.84 -7.05
N LEU A 158 -15.29 3.87 -7.75
CA LEU A 158 -16.28 4.06 -8.83
C LEU A 158 -15.78 4.86 -10.06
N LEU A 159 -14.51 5.25 -10.10
CA LEU A 159 -13.95 5.96 -11.23
C LEU A 159 -13.87 5.04 -12.45
N SER A 160 -14.38 5.49 -13.60
CA SER A 160 -14.44 4.68 -14.83
C SER A 160 -14.28 5.52 -16.09
N GLY A 161 -14.21 4.86 -17.25
CA GLY A 161 -14.18 5.50 -18.55
C GLY A 161 -13.03 6.49 -18.72
N ARG A 162 -13.29 7.65 -19.37
CA ARG A 162 -12.26 8.66 -19.67
C ARG A 162 -11.61 9.30 -18.44
N MET A 163 -12.31 9.37 -17.33
CA MET A 163 -11.74 9.91 -16.10
C MET A 163 -10.72 8.95 -15.52
N LEU A 164 -11.00 7.65 -15.55
CA LEU A 164 -10.05 6.61 -15.18
C LEU A 164 -8.82 6.63 -16.11
N ASP A 165 -9.01 6.80 -17.44
CA ASP A 165 -7.89 6.91 -18.37
C ASP A 165 -6.95 8.06 -18.01
N ARG A 166 -7.51 9.22 -17.63
CA ARG A 166 -6.72 10.38 -17.22
C ARG A 166 -6.01 10.17 -15.88
N TYR A 167 -6.67 9.50 -14.94
CA TYR A 167 -6.09 9.16 -13.64
C TYR A 167 -4.90 8.22 -13.80
N ILE A 168 -5.03 7.19 -14.60
CA ILE A 168 -3.94 6.27 -14.95
C ILE A 168 -2.82 7.00 -15.69
N ALA A 169 -3.17 7.84 -16.66
CA ALA A 169 -2.20 8.65 -17.41
C ALA A 169 -1.47 9.69 -16.54
N ALA A 170 -2.01 10.02 -15.37
CA ALA A 170 -1.30 10.83 -14.38
C ALA A 170 -0.19 10.06 -13.64
N GLY A 171 -0.04 8.75 -13.84
CA GLY A 171 1.04 7.93 -13.28
C GLY A 171 0.58 6.97 -12.18
N VAL A 172 -0.73 6.87 -11.88
CA VAL A 172 -1.24 6.04 -10.79
C VAL A 172 -1.29 4.57 -11.21
N GLY A 173 -0.53 3.71 -10.51
CA GLY A 173 -0.23 2.34 -10.91
C GLY A 173 -1.17 1.25 -10.41
N ASP A 174 -2.02 1.54 -9.45
CA ASP A 174 -2.91 0.55 -8.82
C ASP A 174 -4.19 1.18 -8.28
N ASP A 175 -5.07 0.35 -7.70
CA ASP A 175 -6.26 0.78 -6.97
C ASP A 175 -6.71 -0.32 -6.00
N HIS A 176 -7.19 0.06 -4.83
CA HIS A 176 -7.71 -0.86 -3.80
C HIS A 176 -9.21 -0.64 -3.50
N GLU A 177 -9.87 0.27 -4.23
CA GLU A 177 -11.25 0.67 -3.96
C GLU A 177 -12.30 -0.08 -4.82
N CYS A 178 -11.86 -1.00 -5.68
CA CYS A 178 -12.79 -1.75 -6.52
C CYS A 178 -13.80 -2.54 -5.69
N SER A 179 -15.08 -2.36 -5.99
CA SER A 179 -16.19 -3.02 -5.32
C SER A 179 -16.84 -4.11 -6.17
N SER A 180 -16.54 -4.21 -7.45
CA SER A 180 -17.01 -5.25 -8.36
C SER A 180 -15.91 -5.78 -9.26
N ALA A 181 -16.08 -7.01 -9.76
CA ALA A 181 -15.14 -7.62 -10.68
C ALA A 181 -15.02 -6.83 -12.00
N GLU A 182 -16.13 -6.27 -12.50
CA GLU A 182 -16.16 -5.47 -13.73
C GLU A 182 -15.32 -4.20 -13.59
N GLU A 183 -15.46 -3.51 -12.47
CA GLU A 183 -14.66 -2.32 -12.12
C GLU A 183 -13.17 -2.66 -12.08
N ALA A 184 -12.80 -3.73 -11.39
CA ALA A 184 -11.42 -4.19 -11.26
C ALA A 184 -10.82 -4.64 -12.61
N MET A 185 -11.60 -5.38 -13.42
CA MET A 185 -11.18 -5.80 -14.75
C MET A 185 -10.94 -4.61 -15.69
N GLU A 186 -11.73 -3.53 -15.58
CA GLU A 186 -11.47 -2.30 -16.34
C GLU A 186 -10.10 -1.71 -16.00
N ARG A 187 -9.75 -1.61 -14.70
CA ARG A 187 -8.44 -1.12 -14.25
C ARG A 187 -7.29 -1.99 -14.76
N ILE A 188 -7.42 -3.29 -14.62
CA ILE A 188 -6.37 -4.23 -15.07
C ILE A 188 -6.17 -4.13 -16.58
N ARG A 189 -7.25 -4.06 -17.39
CA ARG A 189 -7.16 -3.88 -18.84
C ARG A 189 -6.51 -2.56 -19.25
N LYS A 190 -6.60 -1.55 -18.40
CA LYS A 190 -5.97 -0.23 -18.58
C LYS A 190 -4.55 -0.14 -18.01
N GLY A 191 -4.04 -1.24 -17.41
CA GLY A 191 -2.66 -1.36 -16.97
C GLY A 191 -2.41 -1.24 -15.47
N GLN A 192 -3.42 -0.93 -14.66
CA GLN A 192 -3.28 -0.91 -13.20
C GLN A 192 -3.17 -2.31 -12.59
N ARG A 193 -2.67 -2.38 -11.37
CA ARG A 193 -2.86 -3.52 -10.46
C ARG A 193 -4.10 -3.28 -9.61
N VAL A 194 -4.67 -4.35 -9.07
CA VAL A 194 -5.78 -4.28 -8.13
C VAL A 194 -5.38 -4.94 -6.83
N MET A 195 -5.56 -4.22 -5.74
CA MET A 195 -5.38 -4.71 -4.39
C MET A 195 -6.75 -5.13 -3.84
N ILE A 196 -6.86 -6.39 -3.44
CA ILE A 196 -8.11 -7.01 -2.98
C ILE A 196 -8.09 -7.02 -1.46
N ARG A 197 -9.06 -6.33 -0.85
CA ARG A 197 -9.14 -6.17 0.60
C ARG A 197 -10.07 -7.18 1.26
N GLN A 198 -9.64 -7.67 2.43
CA GLN A 198 -10.49 -8.43 3.35
C GLN A 198 -10.23 -7.97 4.78
N GLY A 199 -10.39 -6.69 5.01
CA GLY A 199 -10.22 -6.05 6.30
C GLY A 199 -11.50 -5.93 7.11
N THR A 200 -11.47 -5.10 8.16
CA THR A 200 -12.63 -4.85 9.02
C THR A 200 -13.68 -3.96 8.34
N ALA A 201 -13.23 -2.90 7.68
CA ALA A 201 -14.10 -1.92 7.03
C ALA A 201 -14.37 -2.27 5.56
N ALA A 202 -13.35 -2.70 4.82
CA ALA A 202 -13.45 -3.06 3.41
C ALA A 202 -13.35 -4.57 3.24
N ARG A 203 -14.40 -5.18 2.64
CA ARG A 203 -14.55 -6.63 2.47
C ARG A 203 -15.02 -6.95 1.07
N ASN A 204 -14.14 -6.77 0.10
CA ASN A 204 -14.49 -6.95 -1.31
C ASN A 204 -13.92 -8.24 -1.94
N LEU A 205 -13.24 -9.09 -1.15
CA LEU A 205 -12.68 -10.34 -1.62
C LEU A 205 -13.71 -11.21 -2.37
N LYS A 206 -14.90 -11.36 -1.82
CA LYS A 206 -15.94 -12.23 -2.40
C LYS A 206 -16.38 -11.76 -3.78
N GLU A 207 -16.58 -10.47 -3.94
CA GLU A 207 -17.02 -9.83 -5.18
C GLU A 207 -15.92 -9.85 -6.24
N LEU A 208 -14.66 -9.91 -5.79
CA LEU A 208 -13.48 -9.90 -6.65
C LEU A 208 -12.90 -11.30 -6.93
N LEU A 209 -13.50 -12.38 -6.41
CA LEU A 209 -13.07 -13.76 -6.70
C LEU A 209 -12.86 -14.07 -8.19
N PRO A 210 -13.68 -13.54 -9.14
CA PRO A 210 -13.45 -13.77 -10.56
C PRO A 210 -12.08 -13.31 -11.07
N LEU A 211 -11.37 -12.44 -10.35
CA LEU A 211 -10.02 -11.98 -10.69
C LEU A 211 -8.92 -13.02 -10.43
N PHE A 212 -9.21 -14.07 -9.66
CA PHE A 212 -8.24 -15.15 -9.42
C PHE A 212 -8.05 -16.07 -10.63
N GLU A 213 -8.81 -15.86 -11.70
CA GLU A 213 -8.65 -16.56 -12.97
C GLU A 213 -7.74 -15.77 -13.93
N GLU A 214 -7.07 -16.51 -14.83
CA GLU A 214 -6.29 -15.88 -15.89
C GLU A 214 -7.19 -15.11 -16.88
N PRO A 215 -6.77 -13.96 -17.40
CA PRO A 215 -5.43 -13.36 -17.29
C PRO A 215 -5.28 -12.34 -16.14
N PHE A 216 -6.20 -12.27 -15.19
CA PHE A 216 -6.28 -11.20 -14.20
C PHE A 216 -5.43 -11.46 -12.95
N ALA A 217 -5.30 -12.73 -12.53
CA ALA A 217 -4.65 -13.12 -11.28
C ALA A 217 -3.24 -12.52 -11.11
N GLY A 218 -2.42 -12.50 -12.14
CA GLY A 218 -1.08 -11.91 -12.13
C GLY A 218 -1.02 -10.39 -11.94
N ARG A 219 -2.16 -9.72 -11.88
CA ARG A 219 -2.29 -8.28 -11.63
C ARG A 219 -2.95 -7.94 -10.30
N CYS A 220 -3.24 -8.95 -9.48
CA CYS A 220 -3.91 -8.79 -8.20
C CYS A 220 -2.95 -9.00 -7.04
N LEU A 221 -3.17 -8.28 -5.95
CA LEU A 221 -2.53 -8.46 -4.66
C LEU A 221 -3.63 -8.63 -3.60
N LEU A 222 -3.36 -9.44 -2.57
CA LEU A 222 -4.20 -9.51 -1.37
C LEU A 222 -3.63 -8.56 -0.32
N VAL A 223 -4.50 -7.77 0.30
CA VAL A 223 -4.14 -6.79 1.32
C VAL A 223 -5.18 -6.75 2.44
#